data_65a98f343eec16ae732b5141b7a9061e
#
_entry.id   65a98f343eec16ae732b5141b7a9061e
#
_cell.length_a   1.000
_cell.length_b   1.000
_cell.length_c   1.000
_cell.angle_alpha   90.00
_cell.angle_beta   90.00
_cell.angle_gamma   90.00
#
_symmetry.space_group_name_H-M   'P 1'
#
loop_
_entity.id
_entity.type
_entity.pdbx_description
1 polymer ?
#
loop_
_entity_poly.entity_id
_entity_poly.type
_entity_poly.pdbx_seq_one_letter_code
_entity_poly.pdbx_strand_id
1 'polypeptide(L)'
;VLMANSLMFQRTPTPVEGYNDPQLSNFYGLTLPLLKRGVPVKIMHIENTRYAENWHDVKLLLMTYSNMKPLDAEAHKHIAQWVKQGGVLVYCGTDTDPFQSVPEWWNSGNNNYAAPGEHLFETMKMPRHAQEGVYSYGKGAVMVIRHDPKEFVMHDDGDAKLIDGVTYLYENKAKAGKPEFKNNFRLTRGCYELVAVLDEGVSDRPVELKGRFIDLFDPELPCKSHVTVKPGEQAFLYNVDSVESKHQAQVLAAAARVYDENR
;
A
#
# COMPACT_ATOMS: atom_id res chain seq x y z
N VAL A 1 -2.42 2.93 -1.80
CA VAL A 1 -2.83 2.01 -2.88
C VAL A 1 -4.34 1.89 -2.91
N LEU A 2 -4.95 2.02 -4.10
CA LEU A 2 -6.39 1.92 -4.30
C LEU A 2 -6.79 0.46 -4.51
N MET A 3 -7.81 0.03 -3.79
CA MET A 3 -8.42 -1.29 -3.95
C MET A 3 -9.80 -1.13 -4.63
N ALA A 4 -9.96 -1.73 -5.81
CA ALA A 4 -11.17 -1.65 -6.64
C ALA A 4 -11.74 -3.05 -6.91
N ASN A 5 -11.94 -3.85 -5.86
CA ASN A 5 -12.27 -5.26 -5.99
C ASN A 5 -13.76 -5.61 -5.74
N SER A 6 -14.62 -4.62 -5.48
CA SER A 6 -16.01 -4.86 -5.11
C SER A 6 -16.77 -5.67 -6.18
N LEU A 7 -16.53 -5.36 -7.45
CA LEU A 7 -17.20 -6.06 -8.55
C LEU A 7 -16.70 -7.50 -8.72
N MET A 8 -15.45 -7.79 -8.41
CA MET A 8 -14.87 -9.14 -8.53
C MET A 8 -15.61 -10.17 -7.68
N PHE A 9 -16.07 -9.78 -6.51
CA PHE A 9 -16.83 -10.68 -5.61
C PHE A 9 -18.27 -10.91 -6.09
N GLN A 10 -18.77 -10.10 -7.01
CA GLN A 10 -20.14 -10.13 -7.50
C GLN A 10 -20.27 -10.75 -8.90
N ARG A 11 -19.18 -10.83 -9.64
CA ARG A 11 -19.16 -11.29 -11.02
C ARG A 11 -18.10 -12.34 -11.23
N THR A 12 -18.46 -13.34 -12.03
CA THR A 12 -17.54 -14.38 -12.49
C THR A 12 -17.45 -14.29 -14.01
N PRO A 13 -16.29 -13.98 -14.59
CA PRO A 13 -16.12 -13.99 -16.03
C PRO A 13 -16.20 -15.41 -16.56
N THR A 14 -16.45 -15.55 -17.87
CA THR A 14 -16.29 -16.82 -18.54
C THR A 14 -14.85 -17.30 -18.38
N PRO A 15 -14.61 -18.55 -17.99
CA PRO A 15 -13.25 -19.08 -17.89
C PRO A 15 -12.47 -18.88 -19.19
N VAL A 16 -11.24 -18.39 -19.06
CA VAL A 16 -10.29 -18.23 -20.16
C VAL A 16 -9.15 -19.19 -19.94
N GLU A 17 -8.82 -19.99 -20.97
CA GLU A 17 -7.73 -20.95 -20.90
C GLU A 17 -6.40 -20.26 -20.54
N GLY A 18 -5.66 -20.82 -19.60
CA GLY A 18 -4.40 -20.28 -19.11
C GLY A 18 -4.55 -19.11 -18.12
N TYR A 19 -5.76 -18.61 -17.89
CA TYR A 19 -5.98 -17.56 -16.89
C TYR A 19 -6.27 -18.20 -15.52
N ASN A 20 -5.32 -18.08 -14.62
CA ASN A 20 -5.41 -18.62 -13.27
C ASN A 20 -4.72 -17.68 -12.29
N ASP A 21 -5.30 -16.49 -12.14
CA ASP A 21 -4.78 -15.51 -11.19
C ASP A 21 -5.47 -15.61 -9.84
N PRO A 22 -4.71 -15.73 -8.75
CA PRO A 22 -5.25 -15.59 -7.42
C PRO A 22 -5.93 -14.24 -7.25
N GLN A 23 -7.04 -14.25 -6.54
CA GLN A 23 -7.71 -13.02 -6.18
C GLN A 23 -6.74 -12.08 -5.44
N LEU A 24 -6.74 -10.79 -5.78
CA LEU A 24 -5.85 -9.76 -5.23
C LEU A 24 -4.36 -9.88 -5.62
N SER A 25 -3.96 -10.79 -6.51
CA SER A 25 -2.55 -10.88 -6.96
C SER A 25 -2.01 -9.53 -7.46
N ASN A 26 -2.80 -8.82 -8.24
CA ASN A 26 -2.43 -7.50 -8.76
C ASN A 26 -2.43 -6.39 -7.67
N PHE A 27 -3.25 -6.52 -6.65
CA PHE A 27 -3.17 -5.63 -5.50
C PHE A 27 -1.87 -5.84 -4.71
N TYR A 28 -1.49 -7.08 -4.46
CA TYR A 28 -0.21 -7.40 -3.83
C TYR A 28 0.97 -6.97 -4.68
N GLY A 29 0.88 -7.10 -6.00
CA GLY A 29 1.91 -6.61 -6.92
C GLY A 29 2.16 -5.10 -6.83
N LEU A 30 1.15 -4.29 -6.47
CA LEU A 30 1.33 -2.86 -6.19
C LEU A 30 1.89 -2.59 -4.79
N THR A 31 1.60 -3.44 -3.81
CA THR A 31 1.92 -3.15 -2.40
C THR A 31 3.26 -3.74 -1.95
N LEU A 32 3.56 -4.99 -2.32
CA LEU A 32 4.75 -5.70 -1.86
C LEU A 32 6.06 -5.02 -2.26
N PRO A 33 6.24 -4.48 -3.47
CA PRO A 33 7.46 -3.76 -3.84
C PRO A 33 7.80 -2.59 -2.90
N LEU A 34 6.77 -1.89 -2.40
CA LEU A 34 6.93 -0.80 -1.44
C LEU A 34 7.20 -1.32 -0.03
N LEU A 35 6.45 -2.35 0.40
CA LEU A 35 6.60 -2.95 1.72
C LEU A 35 7.98 -3.58 1.90
N LYS A 36 8.52 -4.27 0.90
CA LYS A 36 9.91 -4.80 0.91
C LYS A 36 10.97 -3.72 1.13
N ARG A 37 10.64 -2.47 0.85
CA ARG A 37 11.52 -1.31 1.03
C ARG A 37 11.18 -0.48 2.27
N GLY A 38 10.35 -1.03 3.16
CA GLY A 38 9.96 -0.36 4.41
C GLY A 38 9.09 0.88 4.19
N VAL A 39 8.46 1.02 3.03
CA VAL A 39 7.55 2.13 2.73
C VAL A 39 6.15 1.75 3.21
N PRO A 40 5.57 2.47 4.17
CA PRO A 40 4.23 2.19 4.65
C PRO A 40 3.19 2.50 3.58
N VAL A 41 2.24 1.58 3.43
CA VAL A 41 1.16 1.67 2.44
C VAL A 41 -0.17 1.90 3.15
N LYS A 42 -0.88 2.97 2.77
CA LYS A 42 -2.28 3.18 3.16
C LYS A 42 -3.18 2.58 2.08
N ILE A 43 -4.14 1.77 2.49
CA ILE A 43 -5.12 1.18 1.58
C ILE A 43 -6.37 2.05 1.56
N MET A 44 -6.88 2.34 0.35
CA MET A 44 -8.13 3.04 0.14
C MET A 44 -9.03 2.19 -0.76
N HIS A 45 -10.23 1.85 -0.30
CA HIS A 45 -11.25 1.27 -1.18
C HIS A 45 -11.79 2.34 -2.14
N ILE A 46 -12.04 1.94 -3.39
CA ILE A 46 -12.41 2.88 -4.45
C ILE A 46 -13.71 3.63 -4.13
N GLU A 47 -14.66 3.00 -3.46
CA GLU A 47 -15.92 3.60 -3.03
C GLU A 47 -15.72 4.71 -2.01
N ASN A 48 -14.60 4.69 -1.29
CA ASN A 48 -14.27 5.69 -0.28
C ASN A 48 -13.59 6.94 -0.86
N THR A 49 -13.35 6.97 -2.18
CA THR A 49 -12.79 8.14 -2.87
C THR A 49 -13.71 9.37 -2.80
N ARG A 50 -15.00 9.17 -2.53
CA ARG A 50 -15.99 10.24 -2.33
C ARG A 50 -15.80 11.06 -1.06
N TYR A 51 -15.09 10.54 -0.06
CA TYR A 51 -14.88 11.20 1.22
C TYR A 51 -13.59 11.99 1.21
N ALA A 52 -13.67 13.30 1.44
CA ALA A 52 -12.52 14.21 1.37
C ALA A 52 -11.43 13.87 2.38
N GLU A 53 -11.79 13.36 3.56
CA GLU A 53 -10.87 12.97 4.62
C GLU A 53 -9.94 11.82 4.22
N ASN A 54 -10.35 10.96 3.30
CA ASN A 54 -9.50 9.86 2.83
C ASN A 54 -8.34 10.33 1.94
N TRP A 55 -8.45 11.53 1.36
CA TRP A 55 -7.41 12.14 0.55
C TRP A 55 -6.41 12.96 1.34
N HIS A 56 -6.73 13.22 2.62
CA HIS A 56 -5.79 13.90 3.49
C HIS A 56 -4.48 13.10 3.59
N ASP A 57 -3.36 13.77 3.42
CA ASP A 57 -2.00 13.18 3.42
C ASP A 57 -1.67 12.21 2.27
N VAL A 58 -2.58 11.95 1.35
CA VAL A 58 -2.25 11.18 0.15
C VAL A 58 -1.48 12.05 -0.83
N LYS A 59 -0.22 11.69 -1.10
CA LYS A 59 0.66 12.38 -2.06
C LYS A 59 0.72 11.66 -3.40
N LEU A 60 0.68 10.33 -3.34
CA LEU A 60 0.77 9.47 -4.50
C LEU A 60 -0.21 8.32 -4.34
N LEU A 61 -1.00 8.05 -5.37
CA LEU A 61 -1.96 6.97 -5.42
C LEU A 61 -1.51 5.95 -6.48
N LEU A 62 -1.42 4.69 -6.10
CA LEU A 62 -1.21 3.57 -7.01
C LEU A 62 -2.51 2.85 -7.22
N MET A 63 -2.85 2.52 -8.45
CA MET A 63 -4.05 1.76 -8.78
C MET A 63 -3.89 0.85 -9.99
N THR A 64 -4.74 -0.13 -10.05
CA THR A 64 -4.91 -1.02 -11.21
C THR A 64 -6.38 -1.40 -11.34
N TYR A 65 -6.78 -1.72 -12.56
CA TYR A 65 -8.03 -2.42 -12.83
C TYR A 65 -7.80 -3.87 -13.29
N SER A 66 -6.56 -4.34 -13.29
CA SER A 66 -6.26 -5.75 -13.55
C SER A 66 -6.86 -6.63 -12.45
N ASN A 67 -7.79 -7.50 -12.82
CA ASN A 67 -8.61 -8.32 -11.90
C ASN A 67 -9.45 -7.54 -10.87
N MET A 68 -9.52 -6.24 -10.98
CA MET A 68 -10.29 -5.39 -10.07
C MET A 68 -11.10 -4.38 -10.89
N LYS A 69 -12.36 -4.20 -10.57
CA LYS A 69 -13.27 -3.32 -11.31
C LYS A 69 -14.10 -2.47 -10.37
N PRO A 70 -14.31 -1.18 -10.68
CA PRO A 70 -15.18 -0.30 -9.90
C PRO A 70 -16.65 -0.62 -10.19
N LEU A 71 -17.52 -0.48 -9.18
CA LEU A 71 -18.96 -0.70 -9.31
C LEU A 71 -19.63 0.33 -10.23
N ASP A 72 -19.13 1.55 -10.28
CA ASP A 72 -19.65 2.63 -11.09
C ASP A 72 -18.55 3.63 -11.50
N ALA A 73 -18.95 4.62 -12.29
CA ALA A 73 -18.06 5.66 -12.82
C ALA A 73 -17.79 6.81 -11.83
N GLU A 74 -18.51 6.92 -10.72
CA GLU A 74 -18.43 8.09 -9.83
C GLU A 74 -17.04 8.25 -9.21
N ALA A 75 -16.38 7.14 -8.88
CA ALA A 75 -15.02 7.16 -8.34
C ALA A 75 -14.03 7.88 -9.27
N HIS A 76 -14.24 7.81 -10.60
CA HIS A 76 -13.37 8.46 -11.57
C HIS A 76 -13.43 10.00 -11.47
N LYS A 77 -14.59 10.56 -11.14
CA LYS A 77 -14.72 12.00 -10.91
C LYS A 77 -13.91 12.45 -9.71
N HIS A 78 -13.95 11.68 -8.61
CA HIS A 78 -13.21 11.99 -7.38
C HIS A 78 -11.71 11.86 -7.59
N ILE A 79 -11.25 10.79 -8.24
CA ILE A 79 -9.84 10.60 -8.59
C ILE A 79 -9.35 11.72 -9.51
N ALA A 80 -10.09 12.01 -10.58
CA ALA A 80 -9.75 13.09 -11.51
C ALA A 80 -9.69 14.46 -10.83
N GLN A 81 -10.63 14.75 -9.94
CA GLN A 81 -10.64 16.01 -9.18
C GLN A 81 -9.41 16.12 -8.27
N TRP A 82 -9.04 15.03 -7.58
CA TRP A 82 -7.86 14.99 -6.74
C TRP A 82 -6.58 15.19 -7.55
N VAL A 83 -6.43 14.51 -8.70
CA VAL A 83 -5.27 14.72 -9.60
C VAL A 83 -5.25 16.15 -10.10
N LYS A 84 -6.42 16.72 -10.53
CA LYS A 84 -6.50 18.11 -11.00
C LYS A 84 -6.00 19.12 -9.96
N GLN A 85 -6.17 18.82 -8.69
CA GLN A 85 -5.73 19.68 -7.57
C GLN A 85 -4.25 19.53 -7.21
N GLY A 86 -3.55 18.56 -7.79
CA GLY A 86 -2.11 18.35 -7.57
C GLY A 86 -1.75 16.94 -7.11
N GLY A 87 -2.73 16.04 -7.01
CA GLY A 87 -2.48 14.62 -6.73
C GLY A 87 -1.69 13.95 -7.85
N VAL A 88 -0.96 12.90 -7.50
CA VAL A 88 -0.13 12.14 -8.45
C VAL A 88 -0.61 10.70 -8.48
N LEU A 89 -1.02 10.23 -9.66
CA LEU A 89 -1.57 8.91 -9.89
C LEU A 89 -0.56 8.03 -10.65
N VAL A 90 -0.39 6.79 -10.21
CA VAL A 90 0.24 5.71 -10.98
C VAL A 90 -0.85 4.70 -11.33
N TYR A 91 -1.12 4.54 -12.60
CA TYR A 91 -2.00 3.52 -13.14
C TYR A 91 -1.16 2.39 -13.74
N CYS A 92 -1.34 1.17 -13.23
CA CYS A 92 -0.70 -0.02 -13.76
C CYS A 92 -1.74 -0.97 -14.33
N GLY A 93 -1.48 -1.56 -15.48
CA GLY A 93 -2.35 -2.60 -16.05
C GLY A 93 -2.35 -2.61 -17.57
N THR A 94 -2.51 -3.80 -18.12
CA THR A 94 -2.69 -4.02 -19.57
C THR A 94 -4.12 -3.81 -20.01
N ASP A 95 -5.08 -3.85 -19.08
CA ASP A 95 -6.53 -3.77 -19.33
C ASP A 95 -7.04 -4.92 -20.23
N THR A 96 -6.44 -6.12 -20.11
CA THR A 96 -6.75 -7.30 -20.95
C THR A 96 -7.26 -8.51 -20.16
N ASP A 97 -7.48 -8.37 -18.85
CA ASP A 97 -8.00 -9.48 -18.04
C ASP A 97 -9.45 -9.86 -18.42
N PRO A 98 -9.91 -11.09 -18.12
CA PRO A 98 -11.20 -11.59 -18.56
C PRO A 98 -12.41 -10.80 -18.01
N PHE A 99 -12.26 -10.08 -16.91
CA PHE A 99 -13.34 -9.26 -16.35
C PHE A 99 -13.71 -8.05 -17.22
N GLN A 100 -12.88 -7.67 -18.20
CA GLN A 100 -13.18 -6.59 -19.14
C GLN A 100 -14.42 -6.90 -19.99
N SER A 101 -14.63 -8.16 -20.36
CA SER A 101 -15.72 -8.61 -21.23
C SER A 101 -17.05 -8.81 -20.51
N VAL A 102 -17.08 -8.74 -19.18
CA VAL A 102 -18.33 -8.82 -18.41
C VAL A 102 -19.18 -7.61 -18.73
N PRO A 103 -20.48 -7.78 -19.11
CA PRO A 103 -21.39 -6.65 -19.38
C PRO A 103 -21.62 -5.83 -18.12
N GLU A 104 -21.05 -4.64 -18.09
CA GLU A 104 -21.11 -3.72 -16.95
C GLU A 104 -21.22 -2.26 -17.44
N TRP A 105 -21.24 -1.30 -16.51
CA TRP A 105 -21.47 0.10 -16.82
C TRP A 105 -20.50 0.71 -17.85
N TRP A 106 -19.25 0.20 -17.95
CA TRP A 106 -18.27 0.75 -18.91
C TRP A 106 -18.53 0.32 -20.36
N ASN A 107 -19.15 -0.84 -20.59
CA ASN A 107 -19.34 -1.41 -21.92
C ASN A 107 -20.80 -1.68 -22.28
N SER A 108 -21.75 -1.13 -21.52
CA SER A 108 -23.19 -1.33 -21.72
C SER A 108 -23.95 -0.01 -21.76
N GLY A 109 -25.17 -0.04 -22.26
CA GLY A 109 -26.01 1.14 -22.44
C GLY A 109 -25.41 2.11 -23.44
N ASN A 110 -25.14 3.33 -23.02
CA ASN A 110 -24.52 4.37 -23.85
C ASN A 110 -22.98 4.37 -23.79
N ASN A 111 -22.40 3.47 -23.00
CA ASN A 111 -20.96 3.36 -22.84
C ASN A 111 -20.38 2.28 -23.74
N ASN A 112 -19.23 2.54 -24.33
CA ASN A 112 -18.53 1.67 -25.26
C ASN A 112 -17.03 1.59 -24.95
N TYR A 113 -16.68 1.63 -23.68
CA TYR A 113 -15.29 1.49 -23.24
C TYR A 113 -14.91 0.01 -23.22
N ALA A 114 -13.71 -0.31 -23.71
CA ALA A 114 -13.18 -1.68 -23.60
C ALA A 114 -12.79 -2.04 -22.18
N ALA A 115 -12.42 -1.04 -21.38
CA ALA A 115 -12.05 -1.18 -19.97
C ALA A 115 -12.46 0.05 -19.16
N PRO A 116 -12.74 -0.07 -17.85
CA PRO A 116 -13.05 1.09 -17.01
C PRO A 116 -11.91 2.11 -16.95
N GLY A 117 -10.66 1.70 -17.17
CA GLY A 117 -9.50 2.60 -17.28
C GLY A 117 -9.63 3.64 -18.38
N GLU A 118 -10.24 3.28 -19.51
CA GLU A 118 -10.48 4.22 -20.62
C GLU A 118 -11.38 5.39 -20.21
N HIS A 119 -12.44 5.11 -19.47
CA HIS A 119 -13.30 6.16 -18.91
C HIS A 119 -12.55 7.03 -17.90
N LEU A 120 -11.70 6.45 -17.06
CA LEU A 120 -10.87 7.22 -16.13
C LEU A 120 -9.95 8.20 -16.89
N PHE A 121 -9.28 7.71 -17.94
CA PHE A 121 -8.38 8.53 -18.76
C PHE A 121 -9.13 9.64 -19.48
N GLU A 122 -10.28 9.34 -20.09
CA GLU A 122 -11.11 10.34 -20.76
C GLU A 122 -11.61 11.41 -19.77
N THR A 123 -11.99 11.02 -18.55
CA THR A 123 -12.39 11.96 -17.49
C THR A 123 -11.25 12.94 -17.15
N MET A 124 -10.01 12.51 -17.27
CA MET A 124 -8.81 13.33 -17.11
C MET A 124 -8.30 13.95 -18.42
N LYS A 125 -9.11 13.93 -19.49
CA LYS A 125 -8.75 14.48 -20.82
C LYS A 125 -7.48 13.83 -21.42
N MET A 126 -7.21 12.60 -21.07
CA MET A 126 -6.16 11.78 -21.64
C MET A 126 -6.71 10.95 -22.81
N PRO A 127 -5.86 10.43 -23.71
CA PRO A 127 -6.29 9.45 -24.71
C PRO A 127 -6.89 8.23 -24.03
N ARG A 128 -8.02 7.69 -24.55
CA ARG A 128 -8.64 6.45 -24.03
C ARG A 128 -7.63 5.31 -23.92
N HIS A 129 -6.85 5.10 -24.98
CA HIS A 129 -5.79 4.11 -25.02
C HIS A 129 -4.45 4.72 -24.66
N ALA A 130 -4.38 5.40 -23.48
CA ALA A 130 -3.16 6.02 -23.03
C ALA A 130 -2.01 5.00 -23.02
N GLN A 131 -0.91 5.33 -23.68
CA GLN A 131 0.30 4.53 -23.71
C GLN A 131 1.13 4.76 -22.44
N GLU A 132 2.20 3.99 -22.28
CA GLU A 132 3.15 4.23 -21.19
C GLU A 132 3.70 5.65 -21.23
N GLY A 133 3.80 6.28 -20.09
CA GLY A 133 4.32 7.64 -19.99
C GLY A 133 3.71 8.44 -18.85
N VAL A 134 4.10 9.71 -18.79
CA VAL A 134 3.62 10.66 -17.78
C VAL A 134 2.79 11.74 -18.46
N TYR A 135 1.55 11.87 -18.01
CA TYR A 135 0.56 12.82 -18.49
C TYR A 135 0.30 13.88 -17.43
N SER A 136 0.13 15.13 -17.85
CA SER A 136 -0.26 16.21 -16.95
C SER A 136 -1.76 16.40 -16.94
N TYR A 137 -2.36 16.57 -15.76
CA TYR A 137 -3.76 16.94 -15.65
C TYR A 137 -3.96 17.94 -14.50
N GLY A 138 -4.38 19.15 -14.86
CA GLY A 138 -4.45 20.26 -13.90
C GLY A 138 -3.09 20.56 -13.26
N LYS A 139 -3.02 20.50 -11.94
CA LYS A 139 -1.76 20.67 -11.19
C LYS A 139 -1.03 19.36 -10.91
N GLY A 140 -1.68 18.22 -11.19
CA GLY A 140 -1.15 16.89 -10.92
C GLY A 140 -0.61 16.17 -12.14
N ALA A 141 -0.33 14.90 -11.98
CA ALA A 141 0.22 14.05 -13.01
C ALA A 141 -0.33 12.61 -12.92
N VAL A 142 -0.35 11.93 -14.05
CA VAL A 142 -0.71 10.51 -14.16
C VAL A 142 0.43 9.79 -14.86
N MET A 143 1.01 8.78 -14.23
CA MET A 143 1.91 7.85 -14.89
C MET A 143 1.13 6.60 -15.27
N VAL A 144 1.29 6.16 -16.50
CA VAL A 144 0.72 4.91 -16.99
C VAL A 144 1.84 3.90 -17.19
N ILE A 145 1.69 2.73 -16.58
CA ILE A 145 2.58 1.57 -16.73
C ILE A 145 1.74 0.43 -17.30
N ARG A 146 2.09 -0.06 -18.50
CA ARG A 146 1.34 -1.10 -19.21
C ARG A 146 1.88 -2.50 -18.86
N HIS A 147 1.90 -2.79 -17.55
CA HIS A 147 2.18 -4.09 -16.95
C HIS A 147 1.13 -4.40 -15.90
N ASP A 148 0.71 -5.65 -15.83
CA ASP A 148 -0.14 -6.12 -14.74
C ASP A 148 0.70 -6.20 -13.46
N PRO A 149 0.24 -5.61 -12.35
CA PRO A 149 1.07 -5.47 -11.15
C PRO A 149 1.61 -6.77 -10.57
N LYS A 150 0.91 -7.91 -10.74
CA LYS A 150 1.41 -9.23 -10.32
C LYS A 150 2.81 -9.52 -10.87
N GLU A 151 3.12 -9.03 -12.08
CA GLU A 151 4.42 -9.25 -12.72
C GLU A 151 5.58 -8.58 -11.97
N PHE A 152 5.30 -7.54 -11.19
CA PHE A 152 6.31 -6.86 -10.40
C PHE A 152 6.89 -7.71 -9.26
N VAL A 153 6.21 -8.81 -8.89
CA VAL A 153 6.63 -9.70 -7.80
C VAL A 153 6.91 -11.14 -8.25
N MET A 154 6.79 -11.41 -9.55
CA MET A 154 7.00 -12.75 -10.10
C MET A 154 8.48 -13.03 -10.46
N HIS A 155 9.28 -12.00 -10.62
CA HIS A 155 10.67 -12.12 -11.04
C HIS A 155 11.56 -11.18 -10.21
N ASP A 156 12.81 -11.55 -10.04
CA ASP A 156 13.82 -10.68 -9.46
C ASP A 156 13.92 -9.41 -10.31
N ASP A 157 14.03 -8.25 -9.64
CA ASP A 157 14.02 -6.92 -10.26
C ASP A 157 12.78 -6.56 -11.12
N GLY A 158 11.72 -7.40 -11.09
CA GLY A 158 10.48 -7.15 -11.83
C GLY A 158 9.79 -5.84 -11.45
N ASP A 159 10.03 -5.35 -10.25
CA ASP A 159 9.45 -4.12 -9.71
C ASP A 159 10.26 -2.84 -10.02
N ALA A 160 11.42 -2.94 -10.66
CA ALA A 160 12.31 -1.80 -10.89
C ALA A 160 11.59 -0.62 -11.56
N LYS A 161 10.82 -0.89 -12.62
CA LYS A 161 10.05 0.13 -13.34
C LYS A 161 9.02 0.84 -12.45
N LEU A 162 8.34 0.10 -11.57
CA LEU A 162 7.40 0.66 -10.62
C LEU A 162 8.12 1.55 -9.60
N ILE A 163 9.21 1.07 -9.03
CA ILE A 163 9.96 1.78 -7.99
C ILE A 163 10.62 3.05 -8.55
N ASP A 164 11.22 2.97 -9.73
CA ASP A 164 11.78 4.14 -10.41
C ASP A 164 10.70 5.18 -10.70
N GLY A 165 9.55 4.73 -11.22
CA GLY A 165 8.41 5.59 -11.50
C GLY A 165 7.85 6.26 -10.24
N VAL A 166 7.65 5.49 -9.17
CA VAL A 166 7.19 5.99 -7.86
C VAL A 166 8.18 7.01 -7.30
N THR A 167 9.48 6.68 -7.32
CA THR A 167 10.54 7.58 -6.84
C THR A 167 10.53 8.90 -7.62
N TYR A 168 10.55 8.83 -8.94
CA TYR A 168 10.51 10.01 -9.79
C TYR A 168 9.29 10.89 -9.52
N LEU A 169 8.11 10.27 -9.44
CA LEU A 169 6.87 11.02 -9.22
C LEU A 169 6.79 11.62 -7.82
N TYR A 170 7.23 10.88 -6.81
CA TYR A 170 7.23 11.34 -5.42
C TYR A 170 8.13 12.57 -5.24
N GLU A 171 9.33 12.54 -5.83
CA GLU A 171 10.26 13.67 -5.77
C GLU A 171 9.81 14.85 -6.65
N ASN A 172 9.50 14.60 -7.92
CA ASN A 172 9.41 15.65 -8.93
C ASN A 172 8.00 16.17 -9.17
N LYS A 173 6.96 15.35 -8.95
CA LYS A 173 5.57 15.74 -9.19
C LYS A 173 4.81 15.98 -7.89
N ALA A 174 4.86 15.07 -6.95
CA ALA A 174 4.26 15.23 -5.64
C ALA A 174 5.03 16.21 -4.74
N LYS A 175 6.31 16.49 -5.06
CA LYS A 175 7.22 17.36 -4.29
C LYS A 175 7.27 16.97 -2.81
N ALA A 176 7.22 15.67 -2.54
CA ALA A 176 7.15 15.11 -1.19
C ALA A 176 8.54 14.79 -0.60
N GLY A 177 9.61 15.19 -1.28
CA GLY A 177 10.99 14.88 -0.91
C GLY A 177 11.47 13.57 -1.52
N LYS A 178 12.62 13.09 -1.07
CA LYS A 178 13.17 11.81 -1.53
C LYS A 178 12.56 10.65 -0.74
N PRO A 179 12.06 9.59 -1.37
CA PRO A 179 11.59 8.42 -0.64
C PRO A 179 12.74 7.80 0.17
N GLU A 180 12.46 7.45 1.40
CA GLU A 180 13.42 6.79 2.28
C GLU A 180 13.11 5.30 2.33
N PHE A 181 14.03 4.47 1.86
CA PHE A 181 13.90 3.02 1.87
C PHE A 181 14.58 2.43 3.10
N LYS A 182 13.89 1.50 3.77
CA LYS A 182 14.31 0.84 5.00
C LYS A 182 14.03 -0.66 4.91
N ASN A 183 14.75 -1.45 5.70
CA ASN A 183 14.46 -2.87 5.85
C ASN A 183 13.52 -3.16 7.04
N ASN A 184 12.83 -2.14 7.55
CA ASN A 184 12.04 -2.34 8.76
C ASN A 184 10.80 -1.44 8.82
N PHE A 185 9.85 -1.88 9.62
CA PHE A 185 8.71 -1.09 10.06
C PHE A 185 8.77 -0.89 11.57
N ARG A 186 8.44 0.31 12.01
CA ARG A 186 8.26 0.64 13.41
C ARG A 186 6.93 1.36 13.59
N LEU A 187 6.11 0.86 14.49
CA LEU A 187 4.83 1.44 14.85
C LEU A 187 4.78 1.71 16.34
N THR A 188 4.52 2.97 16.71
CA THR A 188 4.29 3.37 18.10
C THR A 188 2.80 3.66 18.32
N ARG A 189 2.21 3.04 19.33
CA ARG A 189 0.82 3.24 19.75
C ARG A 189 0.76 3.41 21.26
N GLY A 190 0.68 4.67 21.74
CA GLY A 190 0.82 4.97 23.16
C GLY A 190 2.15 4.47 23.69
N CYS A 191 2.12 3.58 24.68
CA CYS A 191 3.32 2.97 25.25
C CYS A 191 3.78 1.71 24.50
N TYR A 192 3.08 1.28 23.45
CA TYR A 192 3.44 0.07 22.69
C TYR A 192 4.34 0.43 21.50
N GLU A 193 5.36 -0.40 21.31
CA GLU A 193 6.25 -0.37 20.15
C GLU A 193 6.24 -1.72 19.46
N LEU A 194 5.90 -1.71 18.16
CA LEU A 194 6.00 -2.88 17.31
C LEU A 194 7.10 -2.61 16.30
N VAL A 195 8.03 -3.54 16.19
CA VAL A 195 9.13 -3.48 15.23
C VAL A 195 9.18 -4.78 14.47
N ALA A 196 9.29 -4.70 13.16
CA ALA A 196 9.52 -5.84 12.28
C ALA A 196 10.68 -5.51 11.34
N VAL A 197 11.67 -6.36 11.28
CA VAL A 197 12.81 -6.25 10.36
C VAL A 197 12.65 -7.29 9.26
N LEU A 198 12.65 -6.83 8.02
CA LEU A 198 12.42 -7.66 6.85
C LEU A 198 13.66 -8.51 6.56
N ASP A 199 13.46 -9.77 6.20
CA ASP A 199 14.52 -10.67 5.73
C ASP A 199 14.85 -10.47 4.24
N GLU A 200 13.88 -9.93 3.47
CA GLU A 200 14.05 -9.54 2.06
C GLU A 200 14.03 -8.01 1.91
N GLY A 201 14.82 -7.30 2.68
CA GLY A 201 14.82 -5.84 2.68
C GLY A 201 16.00 -5.26 1.90
N VAL A 202 16.10 -3.92 1.92
CA VAL A 202 17.21 -3.17 1.28
C VAL A 202 18.55 -3.27 2.03
N SER A 203 18.57 -3.92 3.20
CA SER A 203 19.77 -4.19 3.98
C SER A 203 19.53 -5.27 5.03
N ASP A 204 20.61 -5.92 5.50
CA ASP A 204 20.59 -6.93 6.57
C ASP A 204 20.89 -6.33 7.95
N ARG A 205 20.75 -5.02 8.11
CA ARG A 205 21.06 -4.36 9.38
C ARG A 205 19.96 -4.62 10.41
N PRO A 206 20.29 -5.04 11.64
CA PRO A 206 19.32 -5.13 12.72
C PRO A 206 18.84 -3.72 13.13
N VAL A 207 17.69 -3.68 13.78
CA VAL A 207 17.19 -2.48 14.46
C VAL A 207 17.57 -2.57 15.93
N GLU A 208 18.22 -1.53 16.43
CA GLU A 208 18.64 -1.40 17.82
C GLU A 208 17.72 -0.41 18.55
N LEU A 209 17.11 -0.87 19.63
CA LEU A 209 16.27 -0.05 20.49
C LEU A 209 16.92 0.11 21.85
N LYS A 210 17.10 1.35 22.32
CA LYS A 210 17.63 1.68 23.64
C LYS A 210 16.55 2.31 24.49
N GLY A 211 16.40 1.86 25.72
CA GLY A 211 15.36 2.29 26.65
C GLY A 211 14.87 1.10 27.47
N ARG A 212 13.92 1.33 28.37
CA ARG A 212 13.35 0.27 29.20
C ARG A 212 12.10 -0.30 28.52
N PHE A 213 12.23 -1.53 28.03
CA PHE A 213 11.18 -2.22 27.30
C PHE A 213 10.80 -3.50 28.02
N ILE A 214 9.51 -3.76 28.21
CA ILE A 214 8.98 -5.06 28.60
C ILE A 214 8.67 -5.81 27.29
N ASP A 215 9.26 -6.99 27.12
CA ASP A 215 9.03 -7.84 25.96
C ASP A 215 7.70 -8.57 26.13
N LEU A 216 6.72 -8.26 25.27
CA LEU A 216 5.35 -8.82 25.34
C LEU A 216 5.21 -10.15 24.61
N PHE A 217 6.22 -10.57 23.83
CA PHE A 217 6.26 -11.92 23.27
C PHE A 217 6.83 -12.94 24.24
N ASP A 218 7.52 -12.49 25.28
CA ASP A 218 8.08 -13.35 26.31
C ASP A 218 7.08 -13.50 27.47
N PRO A 219 6.62 -14.74 27.79
CA PRO A 219 5.66 -14.96 28.89
C PRO A 219 6.14 -14.46 30.26
N GLU A 220 7.47 -14.39 30.46
CA GLU A 220 8.07 -13.89 31.70
C GLU A 220 8.10 -12.35 31.77
N LEU A 221 7.69 -11.66 30.70
CA LEU A 221 7.66 -10.20 30.61
C LEU A 221 8.96 -9.52 31.08
N PRO A 222 10.13 -9.92 30.61
CA PRO A 222 11.40 -9.37 31.05
C PRO A 222 11.53 -7.89 30.67
N CYS A 223 12.03 -7.08 31.60
CA CYS A 223 12.38 -5.71 31.29
C CYS A 223 13.82 -5.63 30.75
N LYS A 224 13.96 -5.21 29.50
CA LYS A 224 15.23 -5.10 28.78
C LYS A 224 15.61 -3.61 28.61
N SER A 225 16.88 -3.29 28.80
CA SER A 225 17.42 -1.93 28.54
C SER A 225 17.84 -1.73 27.07
N HIS A 226 17.94 -2.83 26.33
CA HIS A 226 18.36 -2.87 24.96
C HIS A 226 17.64 -4.03 24.27
N VAL A 227 17.10 -3.79 23.08
CA VAL A 227 16.46 -4.80 22.24
C VAL A 227 17.04 -4.71 20.83
N THR A 228 17.56 -5.82 20.34
CA THR A 228 18.06 -6.00 18.97
C THR A 228 17.04 -6.82 18.21
N VAL A 229 16.52 -6.30 17.10
CA VAL A 229 15.60 -7.02 16.20
C VAL A 229 16.34 -7.27 14.89
N LYS A 230 16.61 -8.53 14.57
CA LYS A 230 17.36 -8.94 13.38
C LYS A 230 16.46 -9.10 12.17
N PRO A 231 17.00 -9.17 10.94
CA PRO A 231 16.22 -9.56 9.76
C PRO A 231 15.42 -10.85 9.99
N GLY A 232 14.15 -10.84 9.59
CA GLY A 232 13.19 -11.92 9.83
C GLY A 232 12.55 -11.93 11.23
N GLU A 233 13.00 -11.07 12.15
CA GLU A 233 12.47 -11.00 13.51
C GLU A 233 11.49 -9.84 13.67
N GLN A 234 10.67 -9.96 14.71
CA GLN A 234 9.76 -8.92 15.15
C GLN A 234 9.76 -8.81 16.67
N ALA A 235 9.44 -7.62 17.17
CA ALA A 235 9.32 -7.35 18.60
C ALA A 235 8.00 -6.63 18.89
N PHE A 236 7.35 -7.01 19.96
CA PHE A 236 6.20 -6.32 20.52
C PHE A 236 6.54 -5.92 21.95
N LEU A 237 6.72 -4.62 22.16
CA LEU A 237 7.33 -4.07 23.35
C LEU A 237 6.41 -3.08 24.04
N TYR A 238 6.43 -3.07 25.36
CA TYR A 238 5.87 -1.99 26.17
C TYR A 238 7.01 -1.06 26.61
N ASN A 239 6.98 0.19 26.13
CA ASN A 239 8.00 1.19 26.43
C ASN A 239 7.70 1.86 27.78
N VAL A 240 8.42 1.45 28.82
CA VAL A 240 8.27 1.97 30.18
C VAL A 240 8.64 3.47 30.27
N ASP A 241 9.58 3.92 29.44
CA ASP A 241 10.04 5.31 29.44
C ASP A 241 8.99 6.28 28.87
N SER A 242 8.01 5.77 28.12
CA SER A 242 6.87 6.55 27.60
C SER A 242 5.72 6.69 28.61
N VAL A 243 5.78 6.00 29.75
CA VAL A 243 4.78 6.08 30.83
C VAL A 243 5.13 7.26 31.75
N GLU A 244 4.12 7.96 32.28
CA GLU A 244 4.34 9.00 33.29
C GLU A 244 5.17 8.47 34.47
N SER A 245 6.17 9.22 34.90
CA SER A 245 7.17 8.78 35.90
C SER A 245 6.55 8.20 37.18
N LYS A 246 5.41 8.76 37.63
CA LYS A 246 4.69 8.29 38.82
C LYS A 246 4.11 6.87 38.70
N HIS A 247 3.94 6.34 37.47
CA HIS A 247 3.36 5.02 37.19
C HIS A 247 4.41 3.99 36.77
N GLN A 248 5.62 4.40 36.45
CA GLN A 248 6.65 3.49 35.94
C GLN A 248 6.99 2.35 36.92
N ALA A 249 7.08 2.68 38.22
CA ALA A 249 7.35 1.69 39.24
C ALA A 249 6.22 0.64 39.37
N GLN A 250 4.97 1.05 39.19
CA GLN A 250 3.82 0.13 39.17
C GLN A 250 3.85 -0.82 37.99
N VAL A 251 4.18 -0.31 36.81
CA VAL A 251 4.32 -1.13 35.58
C VAL A 251 5.42 -2.18 35.77
N LEU A 252 6.58 -1.77 36.25
CA LEU A 252 7.70 -2.70 36.49
C LEU A 252 7.36 -3.74 37.56
N ALA A 253 6.69 -3.35 38.64
CA ALA A 253 6.24 -4.29 39.66
C ALA A 253 5.18 -5.27 39.18
N ALA A 254 4.31 -4.86 38.24
CA ALA A 254 3.34 -5.76 37.63
C ALA A 254 4.03 -6.80 36.75
N ALA A 255 4.99 -6.40 35.91
CA ALA A 255 5.77 -7.33 35.09
C ALA A 255 6.60 -8.31 35.94
N ALA A 256 7.23 -7.85 37.00
CA ALA A 256 7.99 -8.70 37.92
C ALA A 256 7.13 -9.76 38.62
N ARG A 257 5.87 -9.45 38.95
CA ARG A 257 4.93 -10.42 39.54
C ARG A 257 4.62 -11.56 38.58
N VAL A 258 4.42 -11.29 37.29
CA VAL A 258 4.19 -12.31 36.27
C VAL A 258 5.40 -13.26 36.18
N TYR A 259 6.60 -12.69 36.24
CA TYR A 259 7.83 -13.50 36.26
C TYR A 259 7.89 -14.46 37.48
N ASP A 260 7.53 -13.96 38.68
CA ASP A 260 7.55 -14.77 39.90
C ASP A 260 6.42 -15.85 39.92
N GLU A 261 5.27 -15.57 39.37
CA GLU A 261 4.13 -16.51 39.27
C GLU A 261 4.36 -17.64 38.26
N ASN A 262 5.22 -17.44 37.25
CA ASN A 262 5.56 -18.42 36.24
C ASN A 262 6.76 -19.31 36.60
N ARG A 263 7.36 -19.16 37.78
CA ARG A 263 8.43 -19.98 38.33
C ARG A 263 7.94 -21.03 39.33
#